data_0a202bc88532dde6c896f0271d8f8808
#
_entry.id   0a202bc88532dde6c896f0271d8f8808
#
_cell.length_a   1.000
_cell.length_b   1.000
_cell.length_c   1.000
_cell.angle_alpha   90.00
_cell.angle_beta   90.00
_cell.angle_gamma   90.00
#
_symmetry.space_group_name_H-M   'P 1'
#
loop_
_entity.id
_entity.type
_entity.pdbx_description
1 polymer ?
#
loop_
_entity_poly.entity_id
_entity_poly.type
_entity_poly.pdbx_seq_one_letter_code
_entity_poly.pdbx_strand_id
1 'polypeptide(L)'
;AALMLENGKTLTGSNQENCAYPSGLCAERTTMFYANSRFPDQKITCLAIAARDTSGEFTKMPISPCGACRQVFIEVYHRQNFPFKVLLYGTDGTYIVSSPLDLMPISFDSSYL
;
A
#
# COMPACT_ATOMS: atom_id res chain seq x y z
N ALA A 1 0.61 3.76 -6.84
CA ALA A 1 1.45 3.30 -5.75
C ALA A 1 2.80 2.82 -6.27
N ALA A 2 3.82 2.95 -5.45
CA ALA A 2 5.15 2.40 -5.71
C ALA A 2 5.65 1.72 -4.43
N LEU A 3 6.25 0.56 -4.54
CA LEU A 3 6.88 -0.11 -3.40
C LEU A 3 8.34 -0.45 -3.70
N MET A 4 9.10 -0.57 -2.63
CA MET A 4 10.50 -0.98 -2.69
C MET A 4 10.69 -2.30 -1.94
N LEU A 5 11.37 -3.24 -2.58
CA LEU A 5 11.77 -4.51 -2.00
C LEU A 5 13.11 -4.38 -1.29
N GLU A 6 13.43 -5.32 -0.41
CA GLU A 6 14.70 -5.34 0.35
C GLU A 6 15.95 -5.41 -0.54
N ASN A 7 15.84 -5.97 -1.77
CA ASN A 7 16.91 -5.98 -2.75
C ASN A 7 17.08 -4.66 -3.53
N GLY A 8 16.30 -3.61 -3.16
CA GLY A 8 16.32 -2.30 -3.80
C GLY A 8 15.47 -2.17 -5.07
N LYS A 9 14.84 -3.27 -5.54
CA LYS A 9 13.94 -3.20 -6.70
C LYS A 9 12.68 -2.40 -6.35
N THR A 10 12.28 -1.52 -7.25
CA THR A 10 11.03 -0.75 -7.14
C THR A 10 10.00 -1.30 -8.12
N LEU A 11 8.77 -1.47 -7.63
CA LEU A 11 7.59 -1.87 -8.41
C LEU A 11 6.54 -0.78 -8.33
N THR A 12 5.81 -0.57 -9.42
CA THR A 12 4.72 0.41 -9.48
C THR A 12 3.43 -0.24 -9.91
N GLY A 13 2.31 0.34 -9.51
CA GLY A 13 0.99 -0.07 -9.95
C GLY A 13 0.00 1.09 -9.82
N SER A 14 -1.08 1.00 -10.57
CA SER A 14 -2.21 1.92 -10.52
C SER A 14 -3.49 1.18 -10.15
N ASN A 15 -4.52 1.93 -9.71
CA ASN A 15 -5.82 1.35 -9.46
C ASN A 15 -6.40 0.74 -10.74
N GLN A 16 -7.13 -0.36 -10.58
CA GLN A 16 -7.76 -1.11 -11.65
C GLN A 16 -9.28 -1.07 -11.44
N GLU A 17 -9.96 -0.35 -12.33
CA GLU A 17 -11.40 -0.13 -12.26
C GLU A 17 -12.11 -0.96 -13.35
N ASN A 18 -13.33 -1.44 -13.04
CA ASN A 18 -14.18 -2.11 -14.00
C ASN A 18 -15.66 -2.03 -13.57
N CYS A 19 -16.58 -2.49 -14.45
CA CYS A 19 -18.03 -2.43 -14.18
C CYS A 19 -18.51 -3.45 -13.13
N ALA A 20 -17.70 -4.46 -12.79
CA ALA A 20 -17.96 -5.33 -11.64
C ALA A 20 -17.31 -4.70 -10.41
N TYR A 21 -17.92 -3.68 -9.85
CA TYR A 21 -17.37 -2.79 -8.82
C TYR A 21 -16.65 -3.51 -7.66
N PRO A 22 -17.15 -4.63 -7.11
CA PRO A 22 -16.44 -5.33 -6.04
C PRO A 22 -15.07 -5.91 -6.45
N SER A 23 -14.81 -6.10 -7.74
CA SER A 23 -13.55 -6.67 -8.24
C SER A 23 -12.47 -5.63 -8.52
N GLY A 24 -12.76 -4.34 -8.40
CA GLY A 24 -11.78 -3.26 -8.53
C GLY A 24 -10.68 -3.32 -7.47
N LEU A 25 -9.48 -2.88 -7.83
CA LEU A 25 -8.33 -2.84 -6.93
C LEU A 25 -7.74 -1.43 -6.86
N CYS A 26 -7.47 -0.98 -5.64
CA CYS A 26 -6.64 0.21 -5.44
C CYS A 26 -5.19 -0.07 -5.87
N ALA A 27 -4.46 0.98 -6.22
CA ALA A 27 -3.07 0.92 -6.66
C ALA A 27 -2.17 0.14 -5.69
N GLU A 28 -2.39 0.31 -4.38
CA GLU A 28 -1.63 -0.36 -3.33
C GLU A 28 -1.78 -1.88 -3.42
N ARG A 29 -3.01 -2.38 -3.52
CA ARG A 29 -3.27 -3.82 -3.64
C ARG A 29 -2.76 -4.39 -4.96
N THR A 30 -2.93 -3.66 -6.06
CA THR A 30 -2.37 -4.04 -7.36
C THR A 30 -0.87 -4.25 -7.27
N THR A 31 -0.15 -3.29 -6.67
CA THR A 31 1.31 -3.34 -6.54
C THR A 31 1.77 -4.45 -5.59
N MET A 32 1.11 -4.57 -4.43
CA MET A 32 1.48 -5.58 -3.42
C MET A 32 1.19 -7.01 -3.88
N PHE A 33 0.06 -7.24 -4.55
CA PHE A 33 -0.27 -8.58 -5.07
C PHE A 33 0.69 -8.99 -6.17
N TYR A 34 1.09 -8.04 -7.05
CA TYR A 34 2.13 -8.30 -8.04
C TYR A 34 3.47 -8.62 -7.38
N ALA A 35 3.88 -7.83 -6.37
CA ALA A 35 5.11 -8.08 -5.62
C ALA A 35 5.13 -9.47 -5.01
N ASN A 36 4.05 -9.85 -4.32
CA ASN A 36 3.92 -11.17 -3.71
C ASN A 36 3.93 -12.31 -4.74
N SER A 37 3.28 -12.11 -5.87
CA SER A 37 3.24 -13.11 -6.96
C SER A 37 4.61 -13.30 -7.63
N ARG A 38 5.33 -12.22 -7.86
CA ARG A 38 6.56 -12.24 -8.66
C ARG A 38 7.83 -12.40 -7.82
N PHE A 39 7.79 -11.93 -6.58
CA PHE A 39 8.95 -11.89 -5.66
C PHE A 39 8.53 -12.35 -4.26
N PRO A 40 8.00 -13.58 -4.09
CA PRO A 40 7.39 -14.04 -2.83
C PRO A 40 8.39 -14.07 -1.66
N ASP A 41 9.68 -14.22 -1.95
CA ASP A 41 10.74 -14.31 -0.93
C ASP A 41 11.36 -12.94 -0.58
N GLN A 42 10.90 -11.86 -1.22
CA GLN A 42 11.43 -10.51 -0.95
C GLN A 42 10.51 -9.74 -0.02
N LYS A 43 11.09 -9.12 1.00
CA LYS A 43 10.33 -8.24 1.91
C LYS A 43 10.10 -6.88 1.27
N ILE A 44 8.92 -6.33 1.51
CA ILE A 44 8.61 -4.93 1.21
C ILE A 44 9.21 -4.08 2.34
N THR A 45 9.95 -3.04 1.99
CA THR A 45 10.59 -2.13 2.94
C THR A 45 9.92 -0.76 2.97
N CYS A 46 9.27 -0.36 1.87
CA CYS A 46 8.58 0.91 1.76
C CYS A 46 7.44 0.83 0.74
N LEU A 47 6.34 1.51 1.02
CA LEU A 47 5.24 1.73 0.08
C LEU A 47 4.95 3.23 0.01
N ALA A 48 4.95 3.80 -1.19
CA ALA A 48 4.54 5.18 -1.45
C ALA A 48 3.19 5.23 -2.18
N ILE A 49 2.32 6.13 -1.74
CA ILE A 49 0.97 6.33 -2.28
C ILE A 49 0.84 7.79 -2.68
N ALA A 50 0.38 8.03 -3.90
CA ALA A 50 0.06 9.36 -4.42
C ALA A 50 -1.22 9.27 -5.24
N ALA A 51 -2.01 10.33 -5.24
CA ALA A 51 -3.18 10.45 -6.09
C ALA A 51 -3.13 11.71 -6.95
N ARG A 52 -3.83 11.65 -8.08
CA ARG A 52 -4.11 12.82 -8.92
C ARG A 52 -5.59 13.11 -8.87
N ASP A 53 -5.92 14.37 -8.95
CA ASP A 53 -7.29 14.83 -9.11
C ASP A 53 -7.78 14.72 -10.57
N THR A 54 -9.00 15.19 -10.83
CA THR A 54 -9.60 15.14 -12.17
C THR A 54 -8.91 16.04 -13.19
N SER A 55 -8.10 16.99 -12.74
CA SER A 55 -7.26 17.84 -13.63
C SER A 55 -5.94 17.17 -14.00
N GLY A 56 -5.61 16.05 -13.36
CA GLY A 56 -4.35 15.33 -13.53
C GLY A 56 -3.21 15.82 -12.64
N GLU A 57 -3.47 16.78 -11.75
CA GLU A 57 -2.49 17.29 -10.79
C GLU A 57 -2.47 16.45 -9.53
N PHE A 58 -1.30 16.32 -8.90
CA PHE A 58 -1.21 15.66 -7.60
C PHE A 58 -2.03 16.38 -6.54
N THR A 59 -2.69 15.60 -5.67
CA THR A 59 -3.45 16.17 -4.56
C THR A 59 -2.54 16.97 -3.63
N LYS A 60 -3.07 18.08 -3.11
CA LYS A 60 -2.33 18.93 -2.16
C LYS A 60 -2.07 18.19 -0.85
N MET A 61 -3.13 17.65 -0.27
CA MET A 61 -3.03 16.86 0.95
C MET A 61 -2.78 15.39 0.60
N PRO A 62 -1.96 14.70 1.42
CA PRO A 62 -1.79 13.26 1.28
C PRO A 62 -3.13 12.52 1.41
N ILE A 63 -3.36 11.52 0.57
CA ILE A 63 -4.51 10.63 0.72
C ILE A 63 -4.14 9.41 1.57
N SER A 64 -5.10 8.96 2.37
CA SER A 64 -4.95 7.73 3.15
C SER A 64 -5.36 6.49 2.34
N PRO A 65 -4.74 5.34 2.57
CA PRO A 65 -5.20 4.08 2.00
C PRO A 65 -6.59 3.71 2.52
N CYS A 66 -7.40 3.09 1.69
CA CYS A 66 -8.73 2.60 2.09
C CYS A 66 -8.63 1.42 3.07
N GLY A 67 -9.73 1.07 3.72
CA GLY A 67 -9.76 -0.01 4.71
C GLY A 67 -9.29 -1.36 4.17
N ALA A 68 -9.69 -1.71 2.94
CA ALA A 68 -9.24 -2.95 2.31
C ALA A 68 -7.72 -2.99 2.06
N CYS A 69 -7.12 -1.86 1.69
CA CYS A 69 -5.67 -1.75 1.54
C CYS A 69 -4.96 -1.87 2.88
N ARG A 70 -5.49 -1.23 3.93
CA ARG A 70 -4.93 -1.33 5.29
C ARG A 70 -4.94 -2.76 5.79
N GLN A 71 -6.00 -3.54 5.54
CA GLN A 71 -6.04 -4.95 5.88
C GLN A 71 -4.93 -5.75 5.17
N VAL A 72 -4.71 -5.50 3.87
CA VAL A 72 -3.62 -6.14 3.13
C VAL A 72 -2.24 -5.74 3.70
N PHE A 73 -2.08 -4.50 4.14
CA PHE A 73 -0.83 -4.07 4.79
C PHE A 73 -0.55 -4.86 6.08
N ILE A 74 -1.57 -5.12 6.89
CA ILE A 74 -1.46 -5.94 8.10
C ILE A 74 -1.04 -7.36 7.74
N GLU A 75 -1.69 -7.97 6.73
CA GLU A 75 -1.34 -9.32 6.27
C GLU A 75 0.10 -9.41 5.77
N VAL A 76 0.56 -8.44 5.00
CA VAL A 76 1.94 -8.37 4.53
C VAL A 76 2.91 -8.22 5.69
N TYR A 77 2.61 -7.32 6.65
CA TYR A 77 3.41 -7.13 7.86
C TYR A 77 3.61 -8.45 8.62
N HIS A 78 2.52 -9.16 8.91
CA HIS A 78 2.59 -10.43 9.64
C HIS A 78 3.31 -11.52 8.86
N ARG A 79 3.02 -11.67 7.57
CA ARG A 79 3.65 -12.68 6.72
C ARG A 79 5.17 -12.50 6.60
N GLN A 80 5.63 -11.27 6.43
CA GLN A 80 7.08 -11.01 6.33
C GLN A 80 7.77 -10.83 7.69
N ASN A 81 7.01 -10.72 8.76
CA ASN A 81 7.48 -10.43 10.13
C ASN A 81 8.49 -9.27 10.17
N PHE A 82 8.16 -8.22 9.44
CA PHE A 82 9.02 -7.04 9.30
C PHE A 82 8.17 -5.82 8.96
N PRO A 83 8.34 -4.68 9.66
CA PRO A 83 7.63 -3.45 9.36
C PRO A 83 8.14 -2.85 8.04
N PHE A 84 7.26 -2.15 7.35
CA PHE A 84 7.61 -1.32 6.21
C PHE A 84 7.04 0.08 6.40
N LYS A 85 7.73 1.07 5.85
CA LYS A 85 7.24 2.45 5.89
C LYS A 85 6.15 2.67 4.86
N VAL A 86 5.17 3.50 5.21
CA VAL A 86 4.16 3.98 4.26
C VAL A 86 4.30 5.48 4.10
N LEU A 87 4.54 5.92 2.87
CA LEU A 87 4.66 7.33 2.50
C LEU A 87 3.36 7.76 1.83
N LEU A 88 2.67 8.73 2.38
CA LEU A 88 1.45 9.31 1.82
C LEU A 88 1.83 10.68 1.25
N TYR A 89 1.93 10.76 -0.07
CA TYR A 89 2.41 11.94 -0.76
C TYR A 89 1.30 12.95 -1.05
N GLY A 90 1.58 14.22 -0.77
CA GLY A 90 0.84 15.37 -1.25
C GLY A 90 1.80 16.52 -1.57
N THR A 91 1.40 17.47 -2.41
CA THR A 91 2.29 18.58 -2.79
C THR A 91 2.58 19.53 -1.64
N ASP A 92 1.70 19.61 -0.64
CA ASP A 92 1.88 20.44 0.56
C ASP A 92 2.62 19.71 1.69
N GLY A 93 2.91 18.42 1.54
CA GLY A 93 3.65 17.63 2.50
C GLY A 93 3.49 16.13 2.31
N THR A 94 4.34 15.36 2.96
CA THR A 94 4.30 13.90 2.94
C THR A 94 4.18 13.37 4.36
N TYR A 95 3.18 12.51 4.62
CA TYR A 95 3.12 11.78 5.88
C TYR A 95 4.00 10.53 5.78
N ILE A 96 4.82 10.31 6.79
CA ILE A 96 5.65 9.12 6.92
C ILE A 96 5.11 8.29 8.09
N VAL A 97 4.58 7.12 7.77
CA VAL A 97 4.07 6.17 8.75
C VAL A 97 5.09 5.05 8.89
N SER A 98 5.61 4.85 10.09
CA SER A 98 6.74 3.94 10.33
C SER A 98 6.34 2.46 10.27
N SER A 99 5.07 2.15 10.57
CA SER A 99 4.56 0.78 10.56
C SER A 99 3.12 0.74 10.04
N PRO A 100 2.74 -0.29 9.26
CA PRO A 100 1.35 -0.50 8.87
C PRO A 100 0.38 -0.59 10.05
N LEU A 101 0.84 -1.06 11.21
CA LEU A 101 0.04 -1.16 12.43
C LEU A 101 -0.49 0.20 12.89
N ASP A 102 0.23 1.29 12.61
CA ASP A 102 -0.19 2.65 12.96
C ASP A 102 -1.40 3.13 12.13
N LEU A 103 -1.65 2.48 10.98
CA LEU A 103 -2.79 2.79 10.10
C LEU A 103 -4.05 1.96 10.43
N MET A 104 -3.93 0.94 11.25
CA MET A 104 -5.03 0.05 11.63
C MET A 104 -4.84 -0.49 13.04
N PRO A 105 -4.98 0.38 14.05
CA PRO A 105 -4.98 -0.09 15.44
C PRO A 105 -6.19 -1.02 15.67
N ILE A 106 -6.01 -2.06 16.51
CA ILE A 106 -7.02 -3.09 16.76
C ILE A 106 -7.44 -3.78 15.44
N SER A 107 -6.45 -4.32 14.74
CA SER A 107 -6.65 -5.00 13.45
C SER A 107 -7.08 -6.46 13.65
N PHE A 108 -7.83 -6.98 12.69
CA PHE A 108 -8.04 -8.41 12.55
C PHE A 108 -6.84 -9.03 11.82
N ASP A 109 -6.34 -10.17 12.32
CA ASP A 109 -5.28 -10.94 11.71
C ASP A 109 -5.39 -12.45 12.03
N SER A 110 -4.49 -13.26 11.50
CA SER A 110 -4.50 -14.71 11.65
C SER A 110 -4.28 -15.20 13.09
N SER A 111 -3.87 -14.35 14.03
CA SER A 111 -3.71 -14.73 15.43
C SER A 111 -5.03 -15.05 16.14
N TYR A 112 -6.16 -14.63 15.54
CA TYR A 112 -7.51 -14.92 16.04
C TYR A 112 -8.07 -16.24 15.49
N LEU A 113 -7.39 -16.92 14.58
CA LEU A 113 -7.82 -18.14 13.90
C LEU A 113 -7.01 -19.34 14.37
#